data_8aafe1b5ecf1aebcb8db7601ec92d1c5
#
_entry.id   8aafe1b5ecf1aebcb8db7601ec92d1c5
#
_cell.length_a   1.000
_cell.length_b   1.000
_cell.length_c   1.000
_cell.angle_alpha   90.00
_cell.angle_beta   90.00
_cell.angle_gamma   90.00
#
_symmetry.space_group_name_H-M   'P 1'
#
loop_
_entity.id
_entity.type
_entity.pdbx_description
1 polymer ?
#
loop_
_entity_poly.entity_id
_entity_poly.type
_entity_poly.pdbx_seq_one_letter_code
_entity_poly.pdbx_strand_id
1 'polypeptide(L)'
;YIVVENNSVLDETFAGYEAMEKKYGDRFRLVRWDGGFNYSAINNYGIQYAKGEYILLLNNDTEVIEPGSLRRMLAICQRSEVGIVGAKLLYDDNTVQHAGIVMGYQGVAGHAFTGIGDDVYGYFARAVLTQELSAVTAACLLTKRSVFEQVGKLDETFEVAFNDIDYCMKVREAGYQIIYEPHAKLHHYEYKSRGAEDTGKKQERFGGEIMHFIDKWRAQLIKGDPYY
;
A
#
# COMPACT_ATOMS: atom_id res chain seq x y z
N TYR A 1 -16.31 5.34 2.93
CA TYR A 1 -15.07 5.49 3.69
C TYR A 1 -15.16 4.65 4.95
N ILE A 2 -14.21 3.75 5.15
CA ILE A 2 -14.07 2.99 6.39
C ILE A 2 -12.79 3.49 7.06
N VAL A 3 -12.92 4.08 8.24
CA VAL A 3 -11.78 4.47 9.06
C VAL A 3 -11.69 3.47 10.22
N VAL A 4 -10.53 2.85 10.37
CA VAL A 4 -10.24 1.96 11.50
C VAL A 4 -9.44 2.75 12.52
N GLU A 5 -10.09 3.11 13.61
CA GLU A 5 -9.47 3.80 14.72
C GLU A 5 -8.68 2.80 15.57
N ASN A 6 -7.42 3.12 15.85
CA ASN A 6 -6.55 2.29 16.67
C ASN A 6 -5.76 3.14 17.69
N ASN A 7 -6.31 3.27 18.87
CA ASN A 7 -5.67 3.90 20.03
C ASN A 7 -5.22 5.37 19.82
N SER A 8 -6.01 6.15 19.06
CA SER A 8 -5.79 7.60 18.94
C SER A 8 -5.96 8.29 20.29
N VAL A 9 -5.14 9.31 20.55
CA VAL A 9 -5.11 10.03 21.84
C VAL A 9 -5.37 11.53 21.70
N LEU A 10 -5.41 12.06 20.48
CA LEU A 10 -5.59 13.50 20.23
C LEU A 10 -7.06 13.85 20.07
N ASP A 11 -7.53 14.86 20.79
CA ASP A 11 -8.91 15.35 20.70
C ASP A 11 -9.26 15.82 19.27
N GLU A 12 -8.29 16.39 18.54
CA GLU A 12 -8.46 16.82 17.15
C GLU A 12 -8.78 15.62 16.21
N THR A 13 -8.25 14.44 16.51
CA THR A 13 -8.55 13.22 15.73
C THR A 13 -10.03 12.85 15.88
N PHE A 14 -10.55 12.87 17.09
CA PHE A 14 -11.96 12.56 17.36
C PHE A 14 -12.90 13.63 16.79
N ALA A 15 -12.55 14.90 16.93
CA ALA A 15 -13.28 15.99 16.28
C ALA A 15 -13.29 15.85 14.75
N GLY A 16 -12.18 15.36 14.15
CA GLY A 16 -12.08 15.03 12.74
C GLY A 16 -13.06 13.92 12.33
N TYR A 17 -13.18 12.86 13.13
CA TYR A 17 -14.14 11.79 12.87
C TYR A 17 -15.58 12.28 12.88
N GLU A 18 -15.97 13.10 13.87
CA GLU A 18 -17.31 13.71 13.96
C GLU A 18 -17.61 14.61 12.73
N ALA A 19 -16.61 15.38 12.30
CA ALA A 19 -16.75 16.23 11.12
C ALA A 19 -16.93 15.40 9.84
N MET A 20 -16.22 14.28 9.71
CA MET A 20 -16.35 13.35 8.59
C MET A 20 -17.70 12.65 8.59
N GLU A 21 -18.18 12.19 9.74
CA GLU A 21 -19.51 11.58 9.89
C GLU A 21 -20.60 12.56 9.50
N LYS A 22 -20.54 13.80 9.98
CA LYS A 22 -21.46 14.88 9.60
C LYS A 22 -21.44 15.20 8.11
N LYS A 23 -20.26 15.19 7.50
CA LYS A 23 -20.07 15.55 6.08
C LYS A 23 -20.49 14.45 5.13
N TYR A 24 -20.23 13.19 5.46
CA TYR A 24 -20.36 12.05 4.53
C TYR A 24 -21.54 11.14 4.89
N GLY A 25 -22.11 11.22 6.11
CA GLY A 25 -23.24 10.43 6.56
C GLY A 25 -23.00 8.93 6.37
N ASP A 26 -23.95 8.22 5.78
CA ASP A 26 -23.90 6.76 5.55
C ASP A 26 -22.70 6.29 4.68
N ARG A 27 -21.99 7.23 4.03
CA ARG A 27 -20.76 6.94 3.27
C ARG A 27 -19.49 6.92 4.14
N PHE A 28 -19.59 7.31 5.39
CA PHE A 28 -18.50 7.26 6.37
C PHE A 28 -18.84 6.23 7.46
N ARG A 29 -17.86 5.43 7.84
CA ARG A 29 -17.97 4.49 8.94
C ARG A 29 -16.68 4.46 9.74
N LEU A 30 -16.79 4.78 11.02
CA LEU A 30 -15.74 4.58 12.00
C LEU A 30 -15.90 3.21 12.64
N VAL A 31 -14.86 2.42 12.65
CA VAL A 31 -14.78 1.13 13.37
C VAL A 31 -13.56 1.15 14.29
N ARG A 32 -13.68 0.53 15.46
CA ARG A 32 -12.59 0.49 16.45
C ARG A 32 -11.88 -0.84 16.43
N TRP A 33 -10.57 -0.78 16.50
CA TRP A 33 -9.68 -1.90 16.68
C TRP A 33 -8.97 -1.77 18.03
N ASP A 34 -9.34 -2.61 19.00
CA ASP A 34 -8.83 -2.55 20.38
C ASP A 34 -7.50 -3.31 20.56
N GLY A 35 -7.00 -3.94 19.52
CA GLY A 35 -5.72 -4.66 19.51
C GLY A 35 -4.50 -3.75 19.39
N GLY A 36 -3.31 -4.34 19.52
CA GLY A 36 -2.06 -3.68 19.16
C GLY A 36 -2.02 -3.30 17.69
N PHE A 37 -1.06 -2.42 17.35
CA PHE A 37 -0.87 -2.05 15.95
C PHE A 37 -0.36 -3.25 15.14
N ASN A 38 -1.13 -3.62 14.14
CA ASN A 38 -0.80 -4.59 13.11
C ASN A 38 -1.51 -4.15 11.84
N TYR A 39 -0.76 -3.64 10.87
CA TYR A 39 -1.32 -3.09 9.63
C TYR A 39 -2.22 -4.09 8.91
N SER A 40 -1.77 -5.34 8.80
CA SER A 40 -2.52 -6.40 8.12
C SER A 40 -3.83 -6.71 8.83
N ALA A 41 -3.80 -6.90 10.15
CA ALA A 41 -4.99 -7.21 10.93
C ALA A 41 -6.00 -6.05 10.93
N ILE A 42 -5.53 -4.81 11.11
CA ILE A 42 -6.36 -3.60 11.07
C ILE A 42 -7.08 -3.47 9.73
N ASN A 43 -6.36 -3.63 8.61
CA ASN A 43 -6.96 -3.55 7.29
C ASN A 43 -7.90 -4.73 7.01
N ASN A 44 -7.52 -5.95 7.36
CA ASN A 44 -8.40 -7.12 7.24
C ASN A 44 -9.70 -6.93 8.02
N TYR A 45 -9.62 -6.34 9.21
CA TYR A 45 -10.79 -6.00 10.02
C TYR A 45 -11.65 -4.92 9.34
N GLY A 46 -11.05 -3.84 8.88
CA GLY A 46 -11.76 -2.74 8.22
C GLY A 46 -12.48 -3.19 6.94
N ILE A 47 -11.85 -4.05 6.15
CA ILE A 47 -12.41 -4.55 4.89
C ILE A 47 -13.72 -5.34 5.09
N GLN A 48 -13.95 -5.96 6.25
CA GLN A 48 -15.21 -6.66 6.54
C GLN A 48 -16.41 -5.72 6.51
N TYR A 49 -16.22 -4.44 6.75
CA TYR A 49 -17.26 -3.41 6.71
C TYR A 49 -17.41 -2.74 5.34
N ALA A 50 -16.47 -2.94 4.45
CA ALA A 50 -16.53 -2.39 3.11
C ALA A 50 -17.54 -3.16 2.25
N LYS A 51 -18.29 -2.45 1.38
CA LYS A 51 -19.33 -3.02 0.51
C LYS A 51 -19.00 -2.91 -0.98
N GLY A 52 -17.94 -2.17 -1.33
CA GLY A 52 -17.56 -1.91 -2.72
C GLY A 52 -17.00 -3.14 -3.42
N GLU A 53 -17.13 -3.18 -4.72
CA GLU A 53 -16.50 -4.17 -5.62
C GLU A 53 -14.97 -4.05 -5.64
N TYR A 54 -14.49 -2.84 -5.37
CA TYR A 54 -13.06 -2.51 -5.29
C TYR A 54 -12.73 -2.05 -3.87
N ILE A 55 -11.54 -2.42 -3.43
CA ILE A 55 -10.97 -2.07 -2.13
C ILE A 55 -9.78 -1.16 -2.39
N LEU A 56 -9.80 0.05 -1.83
CA LEU A 56 -8.66 0.95 -1.81
C LEU A 56 -8.05 0.92 -0.41
N LEU A 57 -6.85 0.39 -0.29
CA LEU A 57 -6.01 0.61 0.88
C LEU A 57 -5.37 1.98 0.72
N LEU A 58 -5.55 2.84 1.72
CA LEU A 58 -5.06 4.21 1.68
C LEU A 58 -4.60 4.61 3.08
N ASN A 59 -3.33 4.96 3.21
CA ASN A 59 -2.80 5.47 4.47
C ASN A 59 -3.41 6.83 4.81
N ASN A 60 -3.59 7.09 6.10
CA ASN A 60 -4.19 8.33 6.62
C ASN A 60 -3.28 9.57 6.51
N ASP A 61 -2.01 9.37 6.20
CA ASP A 61 -0.99 10.40 5.96
C ASP A 61 -0.69 10.60 4.47
N THR A 62 -1.69 10.39 3.61
CA THR A 62 -1.62 10.62 2.16
C THR A 62 -2.49 11.81 1.73
N GLU A 63 -2.05 12.52 0.70
CA GLU A 63 -2.79 13.61 0.06
C GLU A 63 -2.82 13.42 -1.46
N VAL A 64 -4.02 13.37 -2.04
CA VAL A 64 -4.18 13.26 -3.50
C VAL A 64 -3.90 14.61 -4.13
N ILE A 65 -2.83 14.70 -4.92
CA ILE A 65 -2.37 15.94 -5.57
C ILE A 65 -2.78 16.03 -7.04
N GLU A 66 -2.96 14.90 -7.72
CA GLU A 66 -3.38 14.88 -9.13
C GLU A 66 -4.89 14.57 -9.23
N PRO A 67 -5.72 15.53 -9.73
CA PRO A 67 -7.14 15.29 -9.93
C PRO A 67 -7.41 14.09 -10.84
N GLY A 68 -8.29 13.19 -10.41
CA GLY A 68 -8.64 12.00 -11.19
C GLY A 68 -7.76 10.77 -10.93
N SER A 69 -6.76 10.84 -10.04
CA SER A 69 -5.89 9.71 -9.67
C SER A 69 -6.67 8.43 -9.41
N LEU A 70 -7.67 8.46 -8.53
CA LEU A 70 -8.47 7.27 -8.19
C LEU A 70 -9.30 6.77 -9.39
N ARG A 71 -9.76 7.65 -10.26
CA ARG A 71 -10.49 7.28 -11.48
C ARG A 71 -9.58 6.55 -12.46
N ARG A 72 -8.33 7.00 -12.63
CA ARG A 72 -7.32 6.33 -13.46
C ARG A 72 -7.00 4.94 -12.93
N MET A 73 -6.74 4.83 -11.64
CA MET A 73 -6.51 3.52 -11.00
C MET A 73 -7.68 2.58 -11.21
N LEU A 74 -8.92 3.05 -11.02
CA LEU A 74 -10.12 2.26 -11.22
C LEU A 74 -10.27 1.79 -12.67
N ALA A 75 -10.06 2.68 -13.65
CA ALA A 75 -10.17 2.33 -15.08
C ALA A 75 -9.20 1.21 -15.48
N ILE A 76 -8.01 1.17 -14.88
CA ILE A 76 -7.03 0.10 -15.10
C ILE A 76 -7.44 -1.17 -14.34
N CYS A 77 -7.85 -1.03 -13.07
CA CYS A 77 -8.22 -2.16 -12.23
C CYS A 77 -9.47 -2.92 -12.73
N GLN A 78 -10.30 -2.31 -13.57
CA GLN A 78 -11.46 -2.96 -14.19
C GLN A 78 -11.09 -4.05 -15.20
N ARG A 79 -9.87 -4.05 -15.75
CA ARG A 79 -9.41 -5.09 -16.67
C ARG A 79 -9.36 -6.44 -15.97
N SER A 80 -9.79 -7.50 -16.65
CA SER A 80 -9.91 -8.85 -16.06
C SER A 80 -8.59 -9.38 -15.52
N GLU A 81 -7.50 -9.13 -16.25
CA GLU A 81 -6.15 -9.58 -15.93
C GLU A 81 -5.48 -8.79 -14.79
N VAL A 82 -5.98 -7.60 -14.45
CA VAL A 82 -5.38 -6.75 -13.40
C VAL A 82 -5.96 -7.07 -12.03
N GLY A 83 -5.10 -7.42 -11.09
CA GLY A 83 -5.46 -7.67 -9.69
C GLY A 83 -5.24 -6.46 -8.79
N ILE A 84 -4.17 -5.72 -9.03
CA ILE A 84 -3.77 -4.55 -8.21
C ILE A 84 -3.35 -3.39 -9.10
N VAL A 85 -3.66 -2.16 -8.65
CA VAL A 85 -3.10 -0.92 -9.19
C VAL A 85 -2.55 -0.09 -8.04
N GLY A 86 -1.26 0.30 -8.13
CA GLY A 86 -0.59 1.21 -7.19
C GLY A 86 -0.35 2.58 -7.81
N ALA A 87 -0.40 3.61 -6.97
CA ALA A 87 -0.14 4.99 -7.33
C ALA A 87 1.35 5.35 -7.22
N LYS A 88 1.76 6.45 -7.86
CA LYS A 88 3.04 7.12 -7.59
C LYS A 88 2.93 7.91 -6.29
N LEU A 89 3.88 7.71 -5.38
CA LEU A 89 3.93 8.49 -4.15
C LEU A 89 5.14 9.41 -4.17
N LEU A 90 4.93 10.61 -3.66
CA LEU A 90 5.95 11.65 -3.52
C LEU A 90 6.14 11.99 -2.05
N TYR A 91 7.35 12.38 -1.69
CA TYR A 91 7.62 13.10 -0.45
C TYR A 91 7.06 14.52 -0.53
N ASP A 92 7.05 15.24 0.59
CA ASP A 92 6.59 16.63 0.68
C ASP A 92 7.43 17.63 -0.15
N ASP A 93 8.66 17.27 -0.49
CA ASP A 93 9.55 18.02 -1.39
C ASP A 93 9.36 17.70 -2.89
N ASN A 94 8.32 16.92 -3.23
CA ASN A 94 8.04 16.43 -4.59
C ASN A 94 9.11 15.50 -5.18
N THR A 95 9.98 14.92 -4.39
CA THR A 95 10.79 13.79 -4.86
C THR A 95 10.02 12.47 -4.77
N VAL A 96 10.37 11.51 -5.63
CA VAL A 96 9.72 10.21 -5.68
C VAL A 96 10.00 9.43 -4.40
N GLN A 97 8.96 9.01 -3.70
CA GLN A 97 9.01 8.05 -2.60
C GLN A 97 8.79 6.63 -3.12
N HIS A 98 7.80 6.46 -4.00
CA HIS A 98 7.40 5.17 -4.56
C HIS A 98 7.06 5.28 -6.04
N ALA A 99 7.75 4.49 -6.86
CA ALA A 99 7.44 4.25 -8.27
C ALA A 99 7.54 2.74 -8.59
N GLY A 100 6.96 1.93 -7.70
CA GLY A 100 7.03 0.48 -7.74
C GLY A 100 8.08 -0.12 -6.81
N ILE A 101 8.01 -1.43 -6.61
CA ILE A 101 8.92 -2.20 -5.76
C ILE A 101 9.63 -3.23 -6.61
N VAL A 102 10.95 -3.32 -6.43
CA VAL A 102 11.85 -4.27 -7.10
C VAL A 102 12.24 -5.36 -6.10
N MET A 103 11.98 -6.61 -6.46
CA MET A 103 12.38 -7.76 -5.64
C MET A 103 13.88 -8.00 -5.71
N GLY A 104 14.50 -8.26 -4.55
CA GLY A 104 15.96 -8.43 -4.44
C GLY A 104 16.76 -7.13 -4.33
N TYR A 105 16.15 -5.97 -4.55
CA TYR A 105 16.79 -4.67 -4.39
C TYR A 105 16.88 -4.29 -2.89
N GLN A 106 17.99 -3.71 -2.48
CA GLN A 106 18.27 -3.35 -1.07
C GLN A 106 18.14 -4.54 -0.08
N GLY A 107 18.46 -5.74 -0.54
CA GLY A 107 18.42 -6.97 0.24
C GLY A 107 17.25 -7.88 -0.10
N VAL A 108 16.02 -7.51 0.21
CA VAL A 108 14.83 -8.34 -0.02
C VAL A 108 13.90 -7.73 -1.07
N ALA A 109 13.53 -6.47 -0.89
CA ALA A 109 12.74 -5.68 -1.82
C ALA A 109 12.88 -4.19 -1.48
N GLY A 110 12.90 -3.33 -2.48
CA GLY A 110 13.05 -1.90 -2.28
C GLY A 110 12.29 -1.08 -3.30
N HIS A 111 12.01 0.18 -2.93
CA HIS A 111 11.31 1.14 -3.79
C HIS A 111 12.21 1.60 -4.93
N ALA A 112 11.68 1.53 -6.15
CA ALA A 112 12.36 2.02 -7.34
C ALA A 112 12.34 3.55 -7.40
N PHE A 113 13.43 4.14 -7.91
CA PHE A 113 13.55 5.57 -8.23
C PHE A 113 13.39 6.53 -7.04
N THR A 114 13.53 6.06 -5.80
CA THR A 114 13.41 6.91 -4.61
C THR A 114 14.40 8.08 -4.67
N GLY A 115 13.89 9.29 -4.36
CA GLY A 115 14.69 10.52 -4.28
C GLY A 115 14.91 11.27 -5.60
N ILE A 116 14.47 10.75 -6.76
CA ILE A 116 14.49 11.55 -8.00
C ILE A 116 13.31 12.54 -8.03
N GLY A 117 13.43 13.65 -8.79
CA GLY A 117 12.30 14.58 -8.99
C GLY A 117 11.13 13.92 -9.71
N ASP A 118 9.90 14.40 -9.45
CA ASP A 118 8.69 13.85 -10.07
C ASP A 118 8.69 13.90 -11.60
N ASP A 119 9.36 14.88 -12.19
CA ASP A 119 9.50 15.09 -13.64
C ASP A 119 10.64 14.27 -14.27
N VAL A 120 11.45 13.59 -13.47
CA VAL A 120 12.56 12.77 -13.95
C VAL A 120 12.03 11.42 -14.42
N TYR A 121 12.34 11.08 -15.67
CA TYR A 121 11.84 9.86 -16.32
C TYR A 121 12.40 8.56 -15.74
N GLY A 122 13.57 8.61 -15.12
CA GLY A 122 14.26 7.41 -14.67
C GLY A 122 14.79 6.56 -15.84
N TYR A 123 15.33 5.39 -15.52
CA TYR A 123 15.86 4.44 -16.50
C TYR A 123 14.75 3.96 -17.44
N PHE A 124 14.92 4.16 -18.76
CA PHE A 124 13.93 3.85 -19.81
C PHE A 124 12.52 4.43 -19.53
N ALA A 125 12.45 5.62 -18.95
CA ALA A 125 11.19 6.30 -18.59
C ALA A 125 10.27 5.51 -17.61
N ARG A 126 10.80 4.54 -16.89
CA ARG A 126 10.02 3.65 -16.02
C ARG A 126 9.38 4.36 -14.83
N ALA A 127 9.90 5.52 -14.41
CA ALA A 127 9.29 6.31 -13.35
C ALA A 127 8.01 7.05 -13.78
N VAL A 128 7.74 7.13 -15.10
CA VAL A 128 6.62 7.92 -15.67
C VAL A 128 5.72 7.12 -16.62
N LEU A 129 5.94 5.83 -16.78
CA LEU A 129 5.12 4.96 -17.63
C LEU A 129 4.25 4.03 -16.79
N THR A 130 2.98 3.88 -17.20
CA THR A 130 2.11 2.81 -16.70
C THR A 130 2.71 1.47 -17.10
N GLN A 131 2.98 0.59 -16.14
CA GLN A 131 3.65 -0.68 -16.40
C GLN A 131 3.28 -1.75 -15.37
N GLU A 132 3.48 -3.00 -15.75
CA GLU A 132 3.41 -4.14 -14.85
C GLU A 132 4.70 -4.24 -14.02
N LEU A 133 4.57 -4.51 -12.71
CA LEU A 133 5.67 -4.64 -11.76
C LEU A 133 5.45 -5.83 -10.82
N SER A 134 6.49 -6.16 -10.05
CA SER A 134 6.41 -7.24 -9.05
C SER A 134 5.54 -6.87 -7.86
N ALA A 135 5.62 -5.64 -7.38
CA ALA A 135 4.82 -5.16 -6.26
C ALA A 135 4.69 -3.62 -6.24
N VAL A 136 3.69 -3.15 -5.50
CA VAL A 136 3.44 -1.75 -5.16
C VAL A 136 3.09 -1.63 -3.69
N THR A 137 3.28 -0.44 -3.10
CA THR A 137 2.98 -0.23 -1.68
C THR A 137 1.50 -0.06 -1.39
N ALA A 138 1.05 -0.55 -0.25
CA ALA A 138 -0.31 -0.39 0.24
C ALA A 138 -0.61 1.00 0.82
N ALA A 139 0.34 1.92 0.82
CA ALA A 139 0.04 3.32 1.17
C ALA A 139 -1.01 3.94 0.22
N CYS A 140 -1.05 3.49 -1.06
CA CYS A 140 -2.18 3.70 -1.98
C CYS A 140 -2.27 2.54 -2.98
N LEU A 141 -3.11 1.55 -2.68
CA LEU A 141 -3.26 0.32 -3.45
C LEU A 141 -4.74 0.02 -3.69
N LEU A 142 -5.12 -0.10 -4.96
CA LEU A 142 -6.47 -0.49 -5.37
C LEU A 142 -6.48 -1.94 -5.83
N THR A 143 -7.40 -2.74 -5.30
CA THR A 143 -7.60 -4.15 -5.69
C THR A 143 -9.09 -4.49 -5.85
N LYS A 144 -9.39 -5.57 -6.59
CA LYS A 144 -10.75 -6.12 -6.64
C LYS A 144 -11.06 -6.88 -5.35
N ARG A 145 -12.28 -6.75 -4.83
CA ARG A 145 -12.75 -7.57 -3.71
C ARG A 145 -12.63 -9.06 -4.01
N SER A 146 -13.05 -9.49 -5.21
CA SER A 146 -12.96 -10.89 -5.63
C SER A 146 -11.54 -11.44 -5.61
N VAL A 147 -10.55 -10.63 -6.02
CA VAL A 147 -9.14 -11.00 -5.97
C VAL A 147 -8.67 -11.09 -4.51
N PHE A 148 -9.03 -10.09 -3.68
CA PHE A 148 -8.66 -10.07 -2.26
C PHE A 148 -9.19 -11.31 -1.51
N GLU A 149 -10.43 -11.70 -1.80
CA GLU A 149 -11.05 -12.89 -1.21
C GLU A 149 -10.42 -14.18 -1.74
N GLN A 150 -10.10 -14.24 -3.03
CA GLN A 150 -9.50 -15.39 -3.69
C GLN A 150 -8.11 -15.72 -3.16
N VAL A 151 -7.26 -14.70 -2.97
CA VAL A 151 -5.84 -14.90 -2.58
C VAL A 151 -5.64 -14.95 -1.05
N GLY A 152 -6.69 -14.68 -0.26
CA GLY A 152 -6.67 -14.89 1.19
C GLY A 152 -6.13 -13.72 2.00
N LYS A 153 -6.61 -12.51 1.78
CA LYS A 153 -6.38 -11.32 2.63
C LYS A 153 -4.90 -10.93 2.79
N LEU A 154 -4.61 -9.95 3.66
CA LEU A 154 -3.25 -9.65 4.12
C LEU A 154 -2.81 -10.68 5.16
N ASP A 155 -1.55 -11.06 5.15
CA ASP A 155 -0.96 -11.99 6.12
C ASP A 155 -0.62 -11.23 7.40
N GLU A 156 -1.31 -11.55 8.49
CA GLU A 156 -1.20 -10.86 9.77
C GLU A 156 0.13 -11.12 10.52
N THR A 157 0.94 -12.06 10.04
CA THR A 157 2.31 -12.24 10.52
C THR A 157 3.25 -11.13 10.06
N PHE A 158 2.87 -10.37 9.03
CA PHE A 158 3.51 -9.13 8.63
C PHE A 158 2.78 -7.95 9.28
N GLU A 159 3.22 -7.56 10.47
CA GLU A 159 2.56 -6.52 11.25
C GLU A 159 2.73 -5.13 10.64
N VAL A 160 3.89 -4.88 10.02
CA VAL A 160 4.28 -3.55 9.54
C VAL A 160 4.92 -3.59 8.18
N ALA A 161 6.00 -4.37 8.00
CA ALA A 161 6.74 -4.45 6.75
C ALA A 161 6.30 -5.66 5.90
N PHE A 162 6.54 -5.57 4.60
CA PHE A 162 6.31 -6.66 3.61
C PHE A 162 4.86 -7.14 3.46
N ASN A 163 3.89 -6.63 4.20
CA ASN A 163 2.48 -7.03 4.08
C ASN A 163 1.91 -6.76 2.68
N ASP A 164 2.25 -5.61 2.10
CA ASP A 164 1.86 -5.20 0.75
C ASP A 164 2.59 -6.02 -0.33
N ILE A 165 3.88 -6.29 -0.13
CA ILE A 165 4.68 -7.08 -1.06
C ILE A 165 4.18 -8.54 -1.04
N ASP A 166 3.94 -9.11 0.14
CA ASP A 166 3.35 -10.45 0.29
C ASP A 166 2.00 -10.55 -0.42
N TYR A 167 1.15 -9.54 -0.24
CA TYR A 167 -0.15 -9.50 -0.90
C TYR A 167 0.00 -9.43 -2.43
N CYS A 168 0.90 -8.58 -2.94
CA CYS A 168 1.20 -8.50 -4.37
C CYS A 168 1.72 -9.85 -4.91
N MET A 169 2.60 -10.52 -4.19
CA MET A 169 3.12 -11.83 -4.60
C MET A 169 2.02 -12.89 -4.68
N LYS A 170 1.10 -12.94 -3.71
CA LYS A 170 -0.07 -13.85 -3.74
C LYS A 170 -0.97 -13.57 -4.95
N VAL A 171 -1.21 -12.31 -5.25
CA VAL A 171 -2.03 -11.87 -6.40
C VAL A 171 -1.37 -12.30 -7.73
N ARG A 172 -0.05 -12.17 -7.84
CA ARG A 172 0.71 -12.66 -9.00
C ARG A 172 0.70 -14.18 -9.14
N GLU A 173 0.84 -14.92 -8.04
CA GLU A 173 0.72 -16.39 -8.08
C GLU A 173 -0.67 -16.86 -8.52
N ALA A 174 -1.71 -16.06 -8.25
CA ALA A 174 -3.05 -16.30 -8.77
C ALA A 174 -3.23 -15.92 -10.26
N GLY A 175 -2.17 -15.45 -10.92
CA GLY A 175 -2.15 -15.14 -12.36
C GLY A 175 -2.58 -13.72 -12.73
N TYR A 176 -2.71 -12.80 -11.75
CA TYR A 176 -3.06 -11.41 -11.99
C TYR A 176 -1.83 -10.52 -12.13
N GLN A 177 -2.02 -9.41 -12.86
CA GLN A 177 -1.03 -8.35 -13.03
C GLN A 177 -1.11 -7.33 -11.88
N ILE A 178 0.07 -6.80 -11.51
CA ILE A 178 0.23 -5.66 -10.62
C ILE A 178 0.65 -4.45 -11.45
N ILE A 179 -0.17 -3.43 -11.53
CA ILE A 179 0.08 -2.27 -12.38
C ILE A 179 0.49 -1.06 -11.52
N TYR A 180 1.58 -0.42 -11.89
CA TYR A 180 1.96 0.90 -11.42
C TYR A 180 1.38 1.97 -12.35
N GLU A 181 0.66 2.96 -11.80
CA GLU A 181 0.05 4.06 -12.54
C GLU A 181 0.69 5.41 -12.10
N PRO A 182 1.66 5.95 -12.85
CA PRO A 182 2.41 7.15 -12.45
C PRO A 182 1.61 8.45 -12.52
N HIS A 183 0.48 8.46 -13.22
CA HIS A 183 -0.42 9.64 -13.28
C HIS A 183 -1.46 9.65 -12.16
N ALA A 184 -1.51 8.61 -11.34
CA ALA A 184 -2.17 8.65 -10.05
C ALA A 184 -1.14 9.06 -9.02
N LYS A 185 -1.18 10.34 -8.57
CA LYS A 185 -0.14 10.93 -7.74
C LYS A 185 -0.69 11.38 -6.39
N LEU A 186 0.03 11.01 -5.34
CA LEU A 186 -0.25 11.42 -3.97
C LEU A 186 1.06 11.83 -3.28
N HIS A 187 0.99 12.79 -2.36
CA HIS A 187 1.99 12.90 -1.30
C HIS A 187 1.75 11.82 -0.25
N HIS A 188 2.81 11.27 0.32
CA HIS A 188 2.76 10.38 1.47
C HIS A 188 3.75 10.87 2.53
N TYR A 189 3.18 11.41 3.61
CA TYR A 189 3.91 12.08 4.68
C TYR A 189 4.42 11.09 5.74
N GLU A 190 5.19 10.12 5.29
CA GLU A 190 5.71 9.01 6.07
C GLU A 190 6.27 9.42 7.44
N TYR A 191 6.18 8.53 8.43
CA TYR A 191 6.64 8.68 9.81
C TYR A 191 5.86 9.64 10.71
N LYS A 192 4.83 10.35 10.26
CA LYS A 192 4.08 11.29 11.10
C LYS A 192 3.35 10.60 12.26
N SER A 193 2.80 9.41 12.02
CA SER A 193 1.99 8.70 13.03
C SER A 193 2.81 7.77 13.91
N ARG A 194 3.85 7.14 13.39
CA ARG A 194 4.54 6.01 14.03
C ARG A 194 6.01 6.24 14.34
N GLY A 195 6.60 7.24 13.70
CA GLY A 195 8.04 7.51 13.75
C GLY A 195 8.89 6.44 13.07
N ALA A 196 10.20 6.65 13.04
CA ALA A 196 11.15 5.76 12.39
C ALA A 196 11.29 4.41 13.11
N GLU A 197 11.81 3.39 12.41
CA GLU A 197 12.14 2.06 12.94
C GLU A 197 13.49 2.07 13.72
N ASP A 198 13.59 2.90 14.74
CA ASP A 198 14.83 3.27 15.44
C ASP A 198 15.04 2.61 16.81
N THR A 199 14.03 1.90 17.33
CA THR A 199 14.15 1.20 18.63
C THR A 199 14.53 -0.26 18.45
N GLY A 200 15.23 -0.85 19.44
CA GLY A 200 15.65 -2.26 19.39
C GLY A 200 14.50 -3.25 19.17
N LYS A 201 13.33 -3.01 19.79
CA LYS A 201 12.13 -3.86 19.57
C LYS A 201 11.58 -3.76 18.14
N LYS A 202 11.58 -2.56 17.56
CA LYS A 202 11.14 -2.35 16.18
C LYS A 202 12.10 -3.03 15.19
N GLN A 203 13.40 -2.93 15.45
CA GLN A 203 14.43 -3.59 14.64
C GLN A 203 14.35 -5.13 14.73
N GLU A 204 14.09 -5.69 15.92
CA GLU A 204 13.90 -7.13 16.12
C GLU A 204 12.66 -7.64 15.36
N ARG A 205 11.52 -6.94 15.46
CA ARG A 205 10.32 -7.24 14.69
C ARG A 205 10.63 -7.20 13.19
N PHE A 206 11.22 -6.10 12.69
CA PHE A 206 11.55 -5.95 11.27
C PHE A 206 12.47 -7.07 10.77
N GLY A 207 13.48 -7.46 11.59
CA GLY A 207 14.34 -8.61 11.29
C GLY A 207 13.55 -9.92 11.19
N GLY A 208 12.58 -10.14 12.07
CA GLY A 208 11.68 -11.29 12.04
C GLY A 208 10.80 -11.30 10.78
N GLU A 209 10.23 -10.16 10.40
CA GLU A 209 9.42 -10.02 9.17
C GLU A 209 10.27 -10.27 7.91
N ILE A 210 11.53 -9.81 7.87
CA ILE A 210 12.48 -10.13 6.78
C ILE A 210 12.67 -11.63 6.64
N MET A 211 12.99 -12.33 7.75
CA MET A 211 13.25 -13.76 7.71
C MET A 211 12.01 -14.55 7.28
N HIS A 212 10.84 -14.17 7.81
CA HIS A 212 9.58 -14.78 7.43
C HIS A 212 9.28 -14.58 5.93
N PHE A 213 9.51 -13.38 5.40
CA PHE A 213 9.33 -13.08 3.98
C PHE A 213 10.28 -13.88 3.09
N ILE A 214 11.56 -13.96 3.46
CA ILE A 214 12.56 -14.76 2.74
C ILE A 214 12.17 -16.23 2.73
N ASP A 215 11.74 -16.78 3.84
CA ASP A 215 11.35 -18.20 3.92
C ASP A 215 10.12 -18.49 3.06
N LYS A 216 9.12 -17.61 3.10
CA LYS A 216 7.88 -17.77 2.32
C LYS A 216 8.12 -17.62 0.81
N TRP A 217 8.95 -16.66 0.39
CA TRP A 217 9.13 -16.26 -1.02
C TRP A 217 10.51 -16.60 -1.59
N ARG A 218 11.24 -17.53 -0.94
CA ARG A 218 12.61 -17.91 -1.30
C ARG A 218 12.77 -18.26 -2.79
N ALA A 219 11.86 -19.04 -3.34
CA ALA A 219 11.94 -19.49 -4.73
C ALA A 219 11.80 -18.31 -5.72
N GLN A 220 10.95 -17.35 -5.40
CA GLN A 220 10.75 -16.15 -6.22
C GLN A 220 11.93 -15.18 -6.10
N LEU A 221 12.47 -15.00 -4.88
CA LEU A 221 13.66 -14.17 -4.65
C LEU A 221 14.89 -14.71 -5.39
N ILE A 222 15.09 -16.03 -5.44
CA ILE A 222 16.19 -16.66 -6.18
C ILE A 222 16.06 -16.42 -7.70
N LYS A 223 14.84 -16.40 -8.23
CA LYS A 223 14.61 -16.12 -9.66
C LYS A 223 14.87 -14.68 -10.05
N GLY A 224 14.89 -13.77 -9.07
CA GLY A 224 15.00 -12.34 -9.29
C GLY A 224 13.68 -11.69 -9.73
N ASP A 225 13.73 -10.37 -9.92
CA ASP A 225 12.56 -9.61 -10.38
C ASP A 225 12.41 -9.76 -11.90
N PRO A 226 11.26 -10.23 -12.41
CA PRO A 226 11.07 -10.46 -13.85
C PRO A 226 10.95 -9.16 -14.66
N TYR A 227 10.82 -8.01 -14.00
CA TYR A 227 10.69 -6.71 -14.64
C TYR A 227 11.97 -5.86 -14.58
N TYR A 228 13.02 -6.32 -13.89
CA TYR A 228 14.28 -5.60 -13.72
C TYR A 228 15.52 -6.45 -13.96
#